data_10eb04788c46eb79ff0bd82c9bc1118d
#
_entry.id   10eb04788c46eb79ff0bd82c9bc1118d
#
_cell.length_a   1.000
_cell.length_b   1.000
_cell.length_c   1.000
_cell.angle_alpha   90.00
_cell.angle_beta   90.00
_cell.angle_gamma   90.00
#
_symmetry.space_group_name_H-M   'P 1'
#
loop_
_entity.id
_entity.type
_entity.pdbx_description
1 polymer ?
#
loop_
_entity_poly.entity_id
_entity_poly.type
_entity_poly.pdbx_seq_one_letter_code
_entity_poly.pdbx_strand_id
1 'polypeptide(L)'
;MNHRLAVLLIGCIVLFGVDTSAQYRGRCVAQSVSKRVATSTEKRGVSLQVGAERIGLYLPLIKDKRIGIVSNHTGRVGNSGTLLADTLLSLGQNVVKLYSPEHGYRGTDDAGASVADGKDTPTGLPVVSLYGKHRKPSRKDLADIDILLFDLQDVGARFYTYISTLHYVMEAAAEAGIPLIVLDRPNPCDHVAGPVLEKDCASFIGMHRIPLLHGLTMGELARMINEEGWLEPASLRCDLTIIRMKGWRHGDAYSLPIPPSPNLKSDKAVALYPSLCLFEATIMSVGRGTSDPFTAIGYPDKRFG
;
A
#
# COMPACT_ATOMS: atom_id res chain seq x y z
N MET A 1 7.59 50.06 12.25
CA MET A 1 8.95 49.93 12.78
C MET A 1 9.49 48.56 12.41
N ASN A 2 10.53 48.60 11.61
CA ASN A 2 11.26 47.54 10.96
C ASN A 2 11.72 46.38 11.85
N HIS A 3 11.73 45.14 11.28
CA HIS A 3 12.93 44.30 11.37
C HIS A 3 12.88 43.21 10.28
N ARG A 4 13.81 43.40 9.34
CA ARG A 4 14.21 42.39 8.35
C ARG A 4 15.09 41.36 9.03
N LEU A 5 14.90 40.08 8.78
CA LEU A 5 15.89 39.05 9.05
C LEU A 5 16.38 38.49 7.70
N ALA A 6 17.63 38.78 7.41
CA ALA A 6 18.34 38.25 6.25
C ALA A 6 18.87 36.86 6.60
N VAL A 7 18.63 35.88 5.75
CA VAL A 7 19.26 34.54 5.83
C VAL A 7 20.47 34.58 4.89
N LEU A 8 21.65 34.46 5.47
CA LEU A 8 22.93 34.31 4.75
C LEU A 8 23.09 32.83 4.34
N LEU A 9 23.09 32.56 3.05
CA LEU A 9 23.61 31.29 2.48
C LEU A 9 25.13 31.47 2.25
N ILE A 10 25.94 30.71 2.99
CA ILE A 10 27.36 30.58 2.71
C ILE A 10 27.55 29.34 1.84
N GLY A 11 27.79 29.56 0.55
CA GLY A 11 28.25 28.54 -0.37
C GLY A 11 29.74 28.31 -0.27
N CYS A 12 30.20 27.14 0.11
CA CYS A 12 31.58 26.71 -0.10
C CYS A 12 31.70 26.08 -1.50
N ILE A 13 32.27 26.85 -2.42
CA ILE A 13 32.76 26.33 -3.71
C ILE A 13 34.20 25.91 -3.50
N VAL A 14 34.45 24.58 -3.54
CA VAL A 14 35.82 24.05 -3.65
C VAL A 14 36.09 23.81 -5.14
N LEU A 15 36.94 24.70 -5.70
CA LEU A 15 37.46 24.55 -7.05
C LEU A 15 38.63 23.54 -7.01
N PHE A 16 38.38 22.32 -7.53
CA PHE A 16 39.49 21.46 -7.98
C PHE A 16 39.62 21.62 -9.49
N GLY A 17 40.75 22.20 -9.90
CA GLY A 17 41.17 22.18 -11.29
C GLY A 17 41.56 20.77 -11.70
N VAL A 18 40.94 20.25 -12.73
CA VAL A 18 41.32 19.01 -13.42
C VAL A 18 41.70 19.35 -14.84
N ASP A 19 42.91 19.01 -15.18
CA ASP A 19 43.60 19.17 -16.44
C ASP A 19 42.84 18.45 -17.59
N THR A 20 42.56 19.19 -18.68
CA THR A 20 41.87 18.70 -19.85
C THR A 20 42.84 18.14 -20.86
N SER A 21 43.21 16.87 -20.79
CA SER A 21 43.72 16.15 -21.93
C SER A 21 43.64 14.62 -21.78
N ALA A 22 42.42 14.06 -21.93
CA ALA A 22 42.26 12.65 -22.25
C ALA A 22 41.09 12.48 -23.18
N GLN A 23 41.37 12.27 -24.44
CA GLN A 23 40.37 11.85 -25.46
C GLN A 23 39.80 10.50 -25.07
N TYR A 24 38.64 10.49 -24.41
CA TYR A 24 37.87 9.27 -24.19
C TYR A 24 37.03 8.98 -25.44
N ARG A 25 37.55 8.11 -26.32
CA ARG A 25 36.72 7.42 -27.32
C ARG A 25 35.83 6.44 -26.58
N GLY A 26 34.69 6.89 -26.08
CA GLY A 26 33.64 6.03 -25.56
C GLY A 26 32.93 5.31 -26.70
N ARG A 27 33.32 4.09 -27.01
CA ARG A 27 32.45 3.16 -27.73
C ARG A 27 31.25 2.90 -26.83
N CYS A 28 30.07 3.34 -27.25
CA CYS A 28 28.79 2.90 -26.69
C CYS A 28 28.74 1.38 -26.69
N VAL A 29 28.91 0.76 -25.51
CA VAL A 29 28.53 -0.64 -25.27
C VAL A 29 27.02 -0.66 -24.95
N ALA A 30 26.24 -0.37 -25.97
CA ALA A 30 24.77 -0.50 -25.94
C ALA A 30 24.34 -1.81 -26.63
N GLN A 31 25.05 -2.89 -26.36
CA GLN A 31 24.68 -4.23 -26.84
C GLN A 31 25.12 -5.27 -25.82
N SER A 32 24.33 -5.47 -24.76
CA SER A 32 24.26 -6.75 -24.03
C SER A 32 23.26 -6.80 -22.87
N VAL A 33 22.43 -5.79 -22.66
CA VAL A 33 21.40 -5.85 -21.59
C VAL A 33 20.07 -6.45 -22.08
N SER A 34 19.90 -6.64 -23.40
CA SER A 34 18.64 -7.13 -23.98
C SER A 34 18.51 -8.66 -24.10
N LYS A 35 19.40 -9.46 -23.53
CA LYS A 35 19.36 -10.94 -23.72
C LYS A 35 19.43 -11.78 -22.44
N ARG A 36 19.13 -11.23 -21.25
CA ARG A 36 19.07 -12.02 -20.02
C ARG A 36 17.77 -11.89 -19.21
N VAL A 37 16.68 -11.48 -19.82
CA VAL A 37 15.35 -11.47 -19.16
C VAL A 37 14.37 -12.47 -19.80
N ALA A 38 14.85 -13.39 -20.56
CA ALA A 38 14.00 -14.43 -21.15
C ALA A 38 14.65 -15.80 -20.98
N THR A 39 14.63 -16.37 -19.77
CA THR A 39 14.64 -17.83 -19.54
C THR A 39 14.65 -18.12 -18.05
N SER A 40 13.49 -18.32 -17.47
CA SER A 40 13.14 -19.40 -16.53
C SER A 40 11.74 -19.16 -15.95
N THR A 41 10.74 -19.08 -16.80
CA THR A 41 9.39 -19.50 -16.38
C THR A 41 9.39 -21.03 -16.44
N GLU A 42 10.14 -21.70 -15.60
CA GLU A 42 9.70 -23.00 -15.14
C GLU A 42 8.33 -22.79 -14.55
N LYS A 43 7.30 -23.32 -15.20
CA LYS A 43 5.94 -23.41 -14.68
C LYS A 43 6.02 -24.14 -13.35
N ARG A 44 6.16 -23.42 -12.26
CA ARG A 44 5.95 -23.98 -10.92
C ARG A 44 4.51 -24.49 -10.94
N GLY A 45 4.32 -25.79 -10.73
CA GLY A 45 3.02 -26.46 -10.85
C GLY A 45 1.97 -26.05 -9.79
N VAL A 46 2.14 -24.89 -9.16
CA VAL A 46 1.22 -24.35 -8.15
C VAL A 46 0.86 -22.92 -8.58
N SER A 47 -0.41 -22.73 -8.94
CA SER A 47 -0.96 -21.39 -9.20
C SER A 47 -0.90 -20.53 -7.94
N LEU A 48 -0.71 -19.21 -8.12
CA LEU A 48 -0.83 -18.24 -7.02
C LEU A 48 -2.22 -18.35 -6.40
N GLN A 49 -2.25 -18.42 -5.08
CA GLN A 49 -3.42 -18.21 -4.24
C GLN A 49 -3.08 -17.12 -3.21
N VAL A 50 -3.80 -16.00 -3.22
CA VAL A 50 -3.67 -14.98 -2.20
C VAL A 50 -4.26 -15.46 -0.87
N GLY A 51 -3.93 -14.80 0.23
CA GLY A 51 -4.41 -15.18 1.57
C GLY A 51 -5.92 -15.32 1.64
N ALA A 52 -6.66 -14.41 1.00
CA ALA A 52 -8.13 -14.44 0.94
C ALA A 52 -8.71 -15.70 0.27
N GLU A 53 -8.01 -16.30 -0.69
CA GLU A 53 -8.43 -17.54 -1.36
C GLU A 53 -8.20 -18.79 -0.54
N ARG A 54 -7.40 -18.71 0.50
CA ARG A 54 -7.08 -19.84 1.38
C ARG A 54 -8.09 -19.99 2.52
N ILE A 55 -9.38 -19.88 2.19
CA ILE A 55 -10.52 -19.84 3.12
C ILE A 55 -10.46 -20.95 4.17
N GLY A 56 -10.10 -22.17 3.78
CA GLY A 56 -9.99 -23.30 4.70
C GLY A 56 -9.02 -23.09 5.88
N LEU A 57 -8.07 -22.12 5.78
CA LEU A 57 -7.14 -21.83 6.86
C LEU A 57 -7.72 -20.87 7.90
N TYR A 58 -8.57 -19.94 7.53
CA TYR A 58 -9.11 -18.95 8.46
C TYR A 58 -10.59 -19.14 8.77
N LEU A 59 -11.33 -19.90 7.98
CA LEU A 59 -12.75 -20.20 8.26
C LEU A 59 -12.97 -20.77 9.66
N PRO A 60 -12.16 -21.73 10.17
CA PRO A 60 -12.31 -22.22 11.55
C PRO A 60 -12.06 -21.15 12.62
N LEU A 61 -11.22 -20.14 12.32
CA LEU A 61 -10.86 -19.07 13.26
C LEU A 61 -11.97 -18.02 13.41
N ILE A 62 -12.79 -17.84 12.35
CA ILE A 62 -13.88 -16.85 12.29
C ILE A 62 -15.26 -17.45 12.56
N LYS A 63 -15.34 -18.77 12.69
CA LYS A 63 -16.62 -19.47 12.95
C LYS A 63 -17.27 -18.94 14.22
N ASP A 64 -18.57 -18.67 14.15
CA ASP A 64 -19.41 -18.18 15.25
C ASP A 64 -18.96 -16.82 15.84
N LYS A 65 -18.12 -16.06 15.10
CA LYS A 65 -17.64 -14.73 15.47
C LYS A 65 -18.39 -13.63 14.75
N ARG A 66 -18.51 -12.47 15.40
CA ARG A 66 -18.94 -11.22 14.75
C ARG A 66 -17.73 -10.62 14.03
N ILE A 67 -17.76 -10.63 12.71
CA ILE A 67 -16.59 -10.34 11.86
C ILE A 67 -16.65 -8.89 11.39
N GLY A 68 -15.57 -8.13 11.65
CA GLY A 68 -15.27 -6.87 10.98
C GLY A 68 -14.29 -7.09 9.84
N ILE A 69 -14.51 -6.47 8.67
CA ILE A 69 -13.62 -6.60 7.52
C ILE A 69 -13.06 -5.24 7.14
N VAL A 70 -11.74 -5.10 7.21
CA VAL A 70 -11.00 -3.96 6.65
C VAL A 70 -10.60 -4.31 5.22
N SER A 71 -11.28 -3.73 4.24
CA SER A 71 -11.08 -4.06 2.83
C SER A 71 -11.59 -2.96 1.92
N ASN A 72 -11.36 -3.13 0.62
CA ASN A 72 -11.93 -2.33 -0.44
C ASN A 72 -12.19 -3.18 -1.69
N HIS A 73 -12.39 -2.54 -2.85
CA HIS A 73 -12.64 -3.19 -4.14
C HIS A 73 -11.53 -4.15 -4.59
N THR A 74 -10.32 -4.06 -4.02
CA THR A 74 -9.20 -4.98 -4.33
C THR A 74 -9.29 -6.30 -3.55
N GLY A 75 -10.05 -6.34 -2.45
CA GLY A 75 -10.25 -7.50 -1.58
C GLY A 75 -11.13 -8.55 -2.23
N ARG A 76 -10.65 -9.16 -3.32
CA ARG A 76 -11.40 -10.16 -4.10
C ARG A 76 -10.87 -11.57 -3.90
N VAL A 77 -11.78 -12.53 -4.01
CA VAL A 77 -11.56 -13.95 -3.79
C VAL A 77 -11.89 -14.72 -5.05
N GLY A 78 -10.99 -15.58 -5.48
CA GLY A 78 -11.17 -16.48 -6.60
C GLY A 78 -11.27 -15.82 -7.98
N ASN A 79 -11.38 -16.64 -8.99
CA ASN A 79 -11.48 -16.20 -10.40
C ASN A 79 -12.74 -15.40 -10.70
N SER A 80 -13.79 -15.57 -9.91
CA SER A 80 -15.05 -14.79 -10.02
C SER A 80 -14.87 -13.33 -9.65
N GLY A 81 -13.79 -13.01 -8.92
CA GLY A 81 -13.53 -11.68 -8.43
C GLY A 81 -14.59 -11.17 -7.44
N THR A 82 -15.24 -12.03 -6.68
CA THR A 82 -16.22 -11.68 -5.65
C THR A 82 -15.49 -11.03 -4.46
N LEU A 83 -16.08 -9.99 -3.88
CA LEU A 83 -15.49 -9.36 -2.70
C LEU A 83 -15.48 -10.33 -1.51
N LEU A 84 -14.49 -10.18 -0.63
CA LEU A 84 -14.33 -11.01 0.56
C LEU A 84 -15.61 -11.02 1.43
N ALA A 85 -16.22 -9.85 1.65
CA ALA A 85 -17.46 -9.77 2.42
C ALA A 85 -18.60 -10.59 1.80
N ASP A 86 -18.82 -10.43 0.48
CA ASP A 86 -19.85 -11.17 -0.23
C ASP A 86 -19.58 -12.68 -0.18
N THR A 87 -18.30 -13.08 -0.31
CA THR A 87 -17.89 -14.49 -0.20
C THR A 87 -18.19 -15.06 1.18
N LEU A 88 -17.80 -14.34 2.25
CA LEU A 88 -18.03 -14.83 3.61
C LEU A 88 -19.51 -14.86 3.99
N LEU A 89 -20.30 -13.88 3.56
CA LEU A 89 -21.76 -13.89 3.72
C LEU A 89 -22.39 -15.08 3.02
N SER A 90 -21.97 -15.41 1.78
CA SER A 90 -22.46 -16.57 1.03
C SER A 90 -22.10 -17.91 1.72
N LEU A 91 -21.03 -17.93 2.51
CA LEU A 91 -20.64 -19.06 3.34
C LEU A 91 -21.32 -19.07 4.72
N GLY A 92 -22.32 -18.21 4.94
CA GLY A 92 -23.07 -18.12 6.18
C GLY A 92 -22.29 -17.55 7.36
N GLN A 93 -21.17 -16.84 7.09
CA GLN A 93 -20.40 -16.21 8.16
C GLN A 93 -21.05 -14.89 8.61
N ASN A 94 -20.93 -14.58 9.89
CA ASN A 94 -21.54 -13.43 10.51
C ASN A 94 -20.69 -12.17 10.32
N VAL A 95 -20.65 -11.62 9.10
CA VAL A 95 -20.04 -10.32 8.82
C VAL A 95 -20.98 -9.23 9.30
N VAL A 96 -20.53 -8.37 10.21
CA VAL A 96 -21.39 -7.34 10.83
C VAL A 96 -21.00 -5.93 10.45
N LYS A 97 -19.74 -5.71 10.01
CA LYS A 97 -19.26 -4.36 9.69
C LYS A 97 -18.10 -4.38 8.70
N LEU A 98 -18.06 -3.35 7.88
CA LEU A 98 -16.98 -3.09 6.93
C LEU A 98 -16.21 -1.83 7.36
N TYR A 99 -14.90 -1.83 7.13
CA TYR A 99 -14.03 -0.68 7.34
C TYR A 99 -13.33 -0.38 6.03
N SER A 100 -13.44 0.84 5.55
CA SER A 100 -12.87 1.24 4.27
C SER A 100 -11.68 2.18 4.44
N PRO A 101 -10.57 1.94 3.73
CA PRO A 101 -9.45 2.88 3.66
C PRO A 101 -9.77 4.05 2.72
N GLU A 102 -8.75 4.82 2.36
CA GLU A 102 -8.79 5.78 1.25
C GLU A 102 -9.44 5.15 -0.01
N HIS A 103 -10.17 5.94 -0.77
CA HIS A 103 -10.97 5.57 -1.95
C HIS A 103 -12.28 4.81 -1.63
N GLY A 104 -12.63 4.61 -0.36
CA GLY A 104 -13.88 3.97 0.03
C GLY A 104 -13.92 2.46 -0.20
N TYR A 105 -15.00 1.82 0.27
CA TYR A 105 -15.11 0.36 0.20
C TYR A 105 -15.23 -0.17 -1.24
N ARG A 106 -15.92 0.55 -2.12
CA ARG A 106 -16.08 0.18 -3.54
C ARG A 106 -15.00 0.79 -4.45
N GLY A 107 -14.08 1.60 -3.90
CA GLY A 107 -12.92 2.14 -4.62
C GLY A 107 -13.24 3.23 -5.63
N THR A 108 -14.34 3.94 -5.45
CA THR A 108 -14.84 4.96 -6.38
C THR A 108 -14.48 6.39 -5.99
N ASP A 109 -14.02 6.61 -4.77
CA ASP A 109 -13.70 7.95 -4.28
C ASP A 109 -12.32 8.40 -4.74
N ASP A 110 -12.20 9.67 -5.13
CA ASP A 110 -10.94 10.26 -5.55
C ASP A 110 -9.90 10.30 -4.42
N ALA A 111 -8.61 10.33 -4.80
CA ALA A 111 -7.53 10.46 -3.84
C ALA A 111 -7.66 11.74 -3.03
N GLY A 112 -7.55 11.62 -1.69
CA GLY A 112 -7.73 12.73 -0.77
C GLY A 112 -9.17 13.15 -0.52
N ALA A 113 -10.16 12.54 -1.21
CA ALA A 113 -11.57 12.81 -0.95
C ALA A 113 -12.00 12.34 0.45
N SER A 114 -12.94 13.03 1.05
CA SER A 114 -13.52 12.62 2.32
C SER A 114 -14.40 11.39 2.10
N VAL A 115 -14.03 10.26 2.68
CA VAL A 115 -14.83 9.04 2.68
C VAL A 115 -15.73 9.07 3.90
N ALA A 116 -17.04 9.17 3.69
CA ALA A 116 -18.01 9.20 4.78
C ALA A 116 -18.40 7.79 5.25
N ASP A 117 -18.82 7.68 6.51
CA ASP A 117 -19.51 6.50 7.01
C ASP A 117 -20.83 6.30 6.24
N GLY A 118 -21.21 5.06 6.04
CA GLY A 118 -22.40 4.74 5.28
C GLY A 118 -22.85 3.29 5.40
N LYS A 119 -23.54 2.84 4.37
CA LYS A 119 -23.91 1.42 4.20
C LYS A 119 -23.49 0.96 2.83
N ASP A 120 -22.96 -0.24 2.78
CA ASP A 120 -22.72 -0.93 1.53
C ASP A 120 -24.04 -1.39 0.94
N THR A 121 -24.46 -0.79 -0.18
CA THR A 121 -25.80 -1.03 -0.75
C THR A 121 -26.10 -2.50 -1.05
N PRO A 122 -25.18 -3.29 -1.64
CA PRO A 122 -25.45 -4.69 -1.94
C PRO A 122 -25.63 -5.59 -0.71
N THR A 123 -24.87 -5.37 0.35
CA THR A 123 -24.89 -6.20 1.55
C THR A 123 -25.74 -5.63 2.68
N GLY A 124 -26.05 -4.33 2.64
CA GLY A 124 -26.71 -3.60 3.72
C GLY A 124 -25.83 -3.39 4.97
N LEU A 125 -24.57 -3.82 4.94
CA LEU A 125 -23.66 -3.71 6.08
C LEU A 125 -23.22 -2.25 6.31
N PRO A 126 -23.08 -1.84 7.59
CA PRO A 126 -22.48 -0.54 7.91
C PRO A 126 -21.01 -0.49 7.46
N VAL A 127 -20.61 0.64 6.90
CA VAL A 127 -19.24 0.95 6.48
C VAL A 127 -18.72 2.09 7.34
N VAL A 128 -17.61 1.86 8.02
CA VAL A 128 -16.86 2.87 8.77
C VAL A 128 -15.67 3.31 7.94
N SER A 129 -15.54 4.61 7.71
CA SER A 129 -14.39 5.17 7.01
C SER A 129 -13.17 5.25 7.92
N LEU A 130 -12.03 4.76 7.44
CA LEU A 130 -10.73 4.89 8.09
C LEU A 130 -9.82 5.88 7.36
N TYR A 131 -10.41 6.96 6.82
CA TYR A 131 -9.68 7.99 6.09
C TYR A 131 -10.11 9.41 6.49
N GLY A 132 -9.23 10.37 6.27
CA GLY A 132 -9.46 11.77 6.64
C GLY A 132 -9.24 12.03 8.13
N LYS A 133 -10.28 12.38 8.86
CA LYS A 133 -10.19 12.69 10.30
C LYS A 133 -10.24 11.44 11.18
N HIS A 134 -10.87 10.37 10.70
CA HIS A 134 -11.08 9.12 11.42
C HIS A 134 -10.22 8.02 10.79
N ARG A 135 -8.94 7.91 11.21
CA ARG A 135 -7.96 6.98 10.60
C ARG A 135 -7.78 5.68 11.38
N LYS A 136 -8.13 5.69 12.65
CA LYS A 136 -8.02 4.56 13.57
C LYS A 136 -9.41 4.17 14.05
N PRO A 137 -9.81 2.88 13.97
CA PRO A 137 -11.08 2.44 14.54
C PRO A 137 -11.17 2.82 16.01
N SER A 138 -12.28 3.44 16.41
CA SER A 138 -12.54 3.74 17.82
C SER A 138 -13.03 2.50 18.56
N ARG A 139 -13.00 2.53 19.90
CA ARG A 139 -13.60 1.47 20.71
C ARG A 139 -15.09 1.27 20.41
N LYS A 140 -15.81 2.33 20.02
CA LYS A 140 -17.22 2.26 19.62
C LYS A 140 -17.37 1.50 18.30
N ASP A 141 -16.48 1.72 17.36
CA ASP A 141 -16.51 1.03 16.07
C ASP A 141 -16.26 -0.46 16.21
N LEU A 142 -15.51 -0.87 17.23
CA LEU A 142 -15.15 -2.24 17.51
C LEU A 142 -16.04 -2.95 18.55
N ALA A 143 -17.01 -2.28 19.17
CA ALA A 143 -17.78 -2.80 20.30
C ALA A 143 -18.60 -4.06 19.96
N ASP A 144 -18.97 -4.24 18.71
CA ASP A 144 -19.74 -5.37 18.19
C ASP A 144 -18.91 -6.37 17.38
N ILE A 145 -17.57 -6.30 17.48
CA ILE A 145 -16.62 -7.12 16.72
C ILE A 145 -15.91 -8.11 17.64
N ASP A 146 -15.86 -9.38 17.25
CA ASP A 146 -15.11 -10.42 17.94
C ASP A 146 -13.77 -10.73 17.25
N ILE A 147 -13.66 -10.43 15.95
CA ILE A 147 -12.46 -10.66 15.15
C ILE A 147 -12.44 -9.71 13.94
N LEU A 148 -11.24 -9.25 13.59
CA LEU A 148 -11.00 -8.44 12.40
C LEU A 148 -10.30 -9.24 11.31
N LEU A 149 -10.73 -9.06 10.06
CA LEU A 149 -10.00 -9.47 8.86
C LEU A 149 -9.46 -8.23 8.15
N PHE A 150 -8.21 -8.28 7.70
CA PHE A 150 -7.59 -7.25 6.90
C PHE A 150 -7.21 -7.80 5.53
N ASP A 151 -7.77 -7.23 4.47
CA ASP A 151 -7.58 -7.67 3.08
C ASP A 151 -7.52 -6.48 2.13
N LEU A 152 -6.33 -5.92 1.96
CA LEU A 152 -6.05 -4.79 1.07
C LEU A 152 -4.83 -5.08 0.19
N GLN A 153 -4.89 -4.69 -1.08
CA GLN A 153 -3.78 -4.76 -2.01
C GLN A 153 -2.93 -3.49 -1.92
N ASP A 154 -1.71 -3.63 -1.42
CA ASP A 154 -0.69 -2.58 -1.42
C ASP A 154 0.07 -2.51 -2.76
N VAL A 155 0.84 -1.44 -2.97
CA VAL A 155 1.67 -1.23 -4.17
C VAL A 155 3.17 -1.19 -3.86
N GLY A 156 3.58 -1.39 -2.60
CA GLY A 156 4.98 -1.47 -2.19
C GLY A 156 5.69 -0.13 -1.99
N ALA A 157 4.98 0.99 -2.12
CA ALA A 157 5.51 2.33 -1.88
C ALA A 157 5.10 2.85 -0.50
N ARG A 158 6.07 3.29 0.33
CA ARG A 158 5.86 3.72 1.72
C ARG A 158 4.77 4.77 1.91
N PHE A 159 4.56 5.64 0.93
CA PHE A 159 3.55 6.70 1.00
C PHE A 159 2.16 6.26 0.48
N TYR A 160 2.01 5.00 0.05
CA TYR A 160 0.69 4.45 -0.24
C TYR A 160 0.02 4.07 1.08
N THR A 161 -1.12 4.69 1.39
CA THR A 161 -1.63 4.81 2.76
C THR A 161 -2.16 3.53 3.42
N TYR A 162 -2.29 2.43 2.67
CA TYR A 162 -2.84 1.18 3.21
C TYR A 162 -1.96 0.55 4.29
N ILE A 163 -0.65 0.75 4.23
CA ILE A 163 0.26 0.31 5.30
C ILE A 163 0.04 1.10 6.60
N SER A 164 -0.33 2.38 6.51
CA SER A 164 -0.68 3.20 7.67
C SER A 164 -2.06 2.84 8.22
N THR A 165 -3.01 2.49 7.34
CA THR A 165 -4.31 1.91 7.75
C THR A 165 -4.10 0.61 8.52
N LEU A 166 -3.23 -0.30 8.02
CA LEU A 166 -2.88 -1.55 8.72
C LEU A 166 -2.37 -1.27 10.14
N HIS A 167 -1.42 -0.34 10.29
CA HIS A 167 -0.86 0.04 11.58
C HIS A 167 -1.96 0.46 12.57
N TYR A 168 -2.82 1.40 12.17
CA TYR A 168 -3.90 1.88 13.05
C TYR A 168 -4.94 0.81 13.36
N VAL A 169 -5.22 -0.10 12.43
CA VAL A 169 -6.10 -1.24 12.68
C VAL A 169 -5.47 -2.22 13.67
N MET A 170 -4.18 -2.51 13.55
CA MET A 170 -3.43 -3.34 14.49
C MET A 170 -3.43 -2.73 15.90
N GLU A 171 -3.21 -1.44 15.99
CA GLU A 171 -3.20 -0.70 17.25
C GLU A 171 -4.59 -0.72 17.91
N ALA A 172 -5.64 -0.42 17.15
CA ALA A 172 -7.02 -0.45 17.65
C ALA A 172 -7.46 -1.86 18.07
N ALA A 173 -7.09 -2.90 17.31
CA ALA A 173 -7.37 -4.29 17.63
C ALA A 173 -6.68 -4.70 18.95
N ALA A 174 -5.40 -4.35 19.11
CA ALA A 174 -4.63 -4.63 20.31
C ALA A 174 -5.20 -3.91 21.54
N GLU A 175 -5.58 -2.65 21.44
CA GLU A 175 -6.22 -1.86 22.51
C GLU A 175 -7.59 -2.41 22.93
N ALA A 176 -8.30 -3.02 21.97
CA ALA A 176 -9.61 -3.63 22.21
C ALA A 176 -9.51 -5.11 22.64
N GLY A 177 -8.34 -5.74 22.54
CA GLY A 177 -8.15 -7.17 22.78
C GLY A 177 -8.83 -8.05 21.73
N ILE A 178 -8.94 -7.57 20.49
CA ILE A 178 -9.61 -8.25 19.36
C ILE A 178 -8.54 -8.88 18.45
N PRO A 179 -8.62 -10.19 18.13
CA PRO A 179 -7.73 -10.82 17.17
C PRO A 179 -7.84 -10.21 15.78
N LEU A 180 -6.71 -10.08 15.10
CA LEU A 180 -6.61 -9.60 13.72
C LEU A 180 -6.02 -10.69 12.82
N ILE A 181 -6.70 -11.00 11.72
CA ILE A 181 -6.19 -11.87 10.66
C ILE A 181 -5.86 -11.02 9.44
N VAL A 182 -4.61 -11.03 9.02
CA VAL A 182 -4.16 -10.41 7.76
C VAL A 182 -4.15 -11.46 6.65
N LEU A 183 -4.92 -11.21 5.60
CA LEU A 183 -5.00 -12.04 4.41
C LEU A 183 -4.00 -11.50 3.39
N ASP A 184 -2.83 -12.12 3.32
CA ASP A 184 -1.67 -11.59 2.62
C ASP A 184 -1.79 -11.61 1.10
N ARG A 185 -1.19 -10.60 0.44
CA ARG A 185 -1.20 -10.40 -1.01
C ARG A 185 0.19 -10.05 -1.53
N PRO A 186 0.53 -10.40 -2.81
CA PRO A 186 1.83 -10.06 -3.39
C PRO A 186 2.07 -8.56 -3.43
N ASN A 187 3.33 -8.17 -3.25
CA ASN A 187 3.78 -6.80 -3.49
C ASN A 187 4.17 -6.65 -4.98
N PRO A 188 3.51 -5.80 -5.78
CA PRO A 188 3.85 -5.62 -7.19
C PRO A 188 5.18 -4.89 -7.41
N CYS A 189 5.64 -4.08 -6.44
CA CYS A 189 6.95 -3.44 -6.43
C CYS A 189 7.88 -4.16 -5.44
N ASP A 190 8.12 -5.44 -5.70
CA ASP A 190 8.83 -6.36 -4.81
C ASP A 190 10.36 -6.19 -4.86
N HIS A 191 10.81 -4.99 -4.47
CA HIS A 191 12.24 -4.69 -4.29
C HIS A 191 12.41 -3.56 -3.28
N VAL A 192 13.61 -3.45 -2.72
CA VAL A 192 13.96 -2.41 -1.75
C VAL A 192 14.74 -1.32 -2.47
N ALA A 193 14.25 -0.07 -2.39
CA ALA A 193 14.92 1.09 -2.97
C ALA A 193 14.52 2.41 -2.31
N GLY A 194 15.37 3.41 -2.48
CA GLY A 194 15.16 4.77 -1.99
C GLY A 194 15.52 4.95 -0.51
N PRO A 195 15.38 6.18 0.00
CA PRO A 195 15.78 6.53 1.36
C PRO A 195 14.83 5.93 2.40
N VAL A 196 15.40 5.57 3.55
CA VAL A 196 14.63 5.25 4.76
C VAL A 196 14.02 6.54 5.32
N LEU A 197 12.79 6.46 5.83
CA LEU A 197 12.12 7.61 6.44
C LEU A 197 12.90 8.12 7.66
N GLU A 198 13.15 9.40 7.70
CA GLU A 198 13.65 10.08 8.89
C GLU A 198 12.51 10.27 9.92
N LYS A 199 12.84 10.15 11.20
CA LYS A 199 11.83 10.20 12.28
C LYS A 199 11.01 11.48 12.26
N ASP A 200 11.66 12.62 11.99
CA ASP A 200 11.01 13.94 12.01
C ASP A 200 10.11 14.19 10.79
N CYS A 201 10.18 13.31 9.79
CA CYS A 201 9.31 13.33 8.61
C CYS A 201 8.11 12.37 8.72
N ALA A 202 7.90 11.75 9.90
CA ALA A 202 6.83 10.80 10.08
C ALA A 202 5.44 11.47 9.96
N SER A 203 4.55 10.83 9.21
CA SER A 203 3.17 11.29 8.98
C SER A 203 2.28 10.12 8.56
N PHE A 204 1.00 10.35 8.30
CA PHE A 204 0.12 9.29 7.79
C PHE A 204 0.55 8.74 6.42
N ILE A 205 1.17 9.57 5.57
CA ILE A 205 1.72 9.14 4.28
C ILE A 205 3.18 8.65 4.38
N GLY A 206 3.69 8.45 5.56
CA GLY A 206 5.06 7.98 5.83
C GLY A 206 5.22 7.70 7.31
N MET A 207 4.61 6.61 7.79
CA MET A 207 4.54 6.29 9.22
C MET A 207 5.77 5.50 9.69
N HIS A 208 6.26 4.58 8.87
CA HIS A 208 7.26 3.61 9.27
C HIS A 208 8.66 3.97 8.77
N ARG A 209 9.68 3.68 9.58
CA ARG A 209 11.10 3.87 9.23
C ARG A 209 11.61 2.75 8.30
N ILE A 210 11.00 2.68 7.13
CA ILE A 210 11.36 1.74 6.05
C ILE A 210 11.79 2.51 4.80
N PRO A 211 12.46 1.86 3.84
CA PRO A 211 12.78 2.45 2.54
C PRO A 211 11.54 2.93 1.79
N LEU A 212 11.71 3.82 0.81
CA LEU A 212 10.62 4.33 -0.03
C LEU A 212 9.88 3.20 -0.74
N LEU A 213 10.62 2.28 -1.37
CA LEU A 213 10.13 0.97 -1.78
C LEU A 213 10.59 -0.03 -0.73
N HIS A 214 9.66 -0.68 -0.06
CA HIS A 214 9.98 -1.47 1.13
C HIS A 214 10.13 -2.97 0.85
N GLY A 215 9.66 -3.46 -0.30
CA GLY A 215 9.80 -4.85 -0.69
C GLY A 215 9.06 -5.87 0.20
N LEU A 216 8.21 -5.43 1.12
CA LEU A 216 7.48 -6.30 2.05
C LEU A 216 6.05 -6.55 1.53
N THR A 217 5.49 -7.72 1.84
CA THR A 217 4.03 -7.92 1.74
C THR A 217 3.32 -7.30 2.94
N MET A 218 2.00 -7.15 2.87
CA MET A 218 1.20 -6.65 4.00
C MET A 218 1.34 -7.54 5.24
N GLY A 219 1.39 -8.86 5.06
CA GLY A 219 1.59 -9.80 6.16
C GLY A 219 2.97 -9.68 6.80
N GLU A 220 4.02 -9.49 5.99
CA GLU A 220 5.37 -9.29 6.50
C GLU A 220 5.52 -7.98 7.24
N LEU A 221 4.93 -6.90 6.71
CA LEU A 221 4.91 -5.60 7.38
C LEU A 221 4.11 -5.66 8.69
N ALA A 222 2.95 -6.33 8.72
CA ALA A 222 2.17 -6.52 9.95
C ALA A 222 3.00 -7.22 11.03
N ARG A 223 3.72 -8.28 10.66
CA ARG A 223 4.62 -8.97 11.58
C ARG A 223 5.73 -8.05 12.09
N MET A 224 6.37 -7.30 11.19
CA MET A 224 7.43 -6.35 11.54
C MET A 224 6.92 -5.28 12.52
N ILE A 225 5.77 -4.66 12.25
CA ILE A 225 5.14 -3.68 13.14
C ILE A 225 4.95 -4.29 14.55
N ASN A 226 4.46 -5.52 14.62
CA ASN A 226 4.15 -6.19 15.88
C ASN A 226 5.40 -6.61 16.65
N GLU A 227 6.38 -7.24 15.98
CA GLU A 227 7.59 -7.78 16.59
C GLU A 227 8.58 -6.68 17.00
N GLU A 228 8.74 -5.64 16.17
CA GLU A 228 9.62 -4.50 16.45
C GLU A 228 9.01 -3.50 17.46
N GLY A 229 7.76 -3.70 17.90
CA GLY A 229 7.11 -2.84 18.88
C GLY A 229 6.82 -1.44 18.36
N TRP A 230 6.34 -1.34 17.12
CA TRP A 230 6.02 -0.04 16.52
C TRP A 230 4.64 0.49 16.88
N LEU A 231 3.79 -0.32 17.54
CA LEU A 231 2.51 0.14 18.06
C LEU A 231 2.72 1.04 19.29
N GLU A 232 1.76 1.92 19.57
CA GLU A 232 1.86 2.85 20.70
C GLU A 232 0.87 2.43 21.81
N PRO A 233 1.33 2.18 23.06
CA PRO A 233 2.73 2.20 23.50
C PRO A 233 3.56 1.02 22.94
N ALA A 234 4.88 1.17 22.88
CA ALA A 234 5.78 0.16 22.29
C ALA A 234 5.71 -1.24 22.92
N SER A 235 5.06 -1.40 24.08
CA SER A 235 4.74 -2.67 24.71
C SER A 235 3.47 -3.32 24.18
N LEU A 236 2.64 -2.58 23.44
CA LEU A 236 1.40 -3.09 22.88
C LEU A 236 1.70 -4.15 21.81
N ARG A 237 0.93 -5.21 21.80
CA ARG A 237 1.03 -6.28 20.79
C ARG A 237 -0.37 -6.65 20.31
N CYS A 238 -0.49 -6.77 19.01
CA CYS A 238 -1.69 -7.27 18.36
C CYS A 238 -1.70 -8.80 18.40
N ASP A 239 -2.84 -9.40 18.73
CA ASP A 239 -3.08 -10.84 18.52
C ASP A 239 -3.25 -11.07 17.00
N LEU A 240 -2.11 -11.33 16.34
CA LEU A 240 -1.95 -11.30 14.90
C LEU A 240 -1.83 -12.70 14.30
N THR A 241 -2.71 -13.02 13.37
CA THR A 241 -2.59 -14.19 12.49
C THR A 241 -2.39 -13.75 11.04
N ILE A 242 -1.43 -14.34 10.34
CA ILE A 242 -1.17 -14.04 8.92
C ILE A 242 -1.51 -15.27 8.08
N ILE A 243 -2.47 -15.12 7.18
CA ILE A 243 -2.77 -16.15 6.17
C ILE A 243 -1.90 -15.86 4.94
N ARG A 244 -0.75 -16.54 4.89
CA ARG A 244 0.23 -16.37 3.82
C ARG A 244 -0.33 -16.81 2.47
N MET A 245 0.20 -16.23 1.40
CA MET A 245 -0.02 -16.68 0.04
C MET A 245 0.57 -18.08 -0.21
N LYS A 246 0.10 -18.71 -1.29
CA LYS A 246 0.69 -19.94 -1.83
C LYS A 246 1.04 -19.72 -3.30
N GLY A 247 2.20 -20.22 -3.73
CA GLY A 247 2.62 -20.15 -5.13
C GLY A 247 3.26 -18.84 -5.58
N TRP A 248 3.50 -17.89 -4.68
CA TRP A 248 4.27 -16.66 -4.92
C TRP A 248 5.48 -16.58 -3.97
N ARG A 249 6.55 -15.98 -4.43
CA ARG A 249 7.78 -15.70 -3.67
C ARG A 249 8.32 -14.34 -4.09
N HIS A 250 9.11 -13.72 -3.23
CA HIS A 250 9.89 -12.53 -3.60
C HIS A 250 10.69 -12.77 -4.87
N GLY A 251 10.66 -11.79 -5.77
CA GLY A 251 11.24 -11.85 -7.11
C GLY A 251 10.30 -12.42 -8.19
N ASP A 252 9.15 -13.01 -7.83
CA ASP A 252 8.16 -13.40 -8.82
C ASP A 252 7.39 -12.18 -9.33
N ALA A 253 7.27 -12.03 -10.65
CA ALA A 253 6.47 -10.95 -11.24
C ALA A 253 5.00 -11.08 -10.83
N TYR A 254 4.37 -9.95 -10.52
CA TYR A 254 2.97 -9.89 -10.17
C TYR A 254 2.28 -8.70 -10.85
N SER A 255 1.31 -9.00 -11.69
CA SER A 255 0.42 -8.03 -12.28
C SER A 255 -0.86 -7.95 -11.47
N LEU A 256 -1.28 -6.73 -11.11
CA LEU A 256 -2.48 -6.52 -10.31
C LEU A 256 -3.73 -6.85 -11.13
N PRO A 257 -4.59 -7.77 -10.68
CA PRO A 257 -5.80 -8.13 -11.41
C PRO A 257 -6.82 -7.00 -11.45
N ILE A 258 -6.69 -6.03 -10.54
CA ILE A 258 -7.58 -4.88 -10.39
C ILE A 258 -6.74 -3.66 -10.05
N PRO A 259 -7.01 -2.48 -10.67
CA PRO A 259 -6.38 -1.23 -10.30
C PRO A 259 -6.51 -0.96 -8.78
N PRO A 260 -5.42 -0.69 -8.06
CA PRO A 260 -5.44 -0.51 -6.60
C PRO A 260 -6.06 0.83 -6.18
N SER A 261 -6.10 1.79 -7.10
CA SER A 261 -6.76 3.09 -6.91
C SER A 261 -7.19 3.66 -8.27
N PRO A 262 -8.08 4.69 -8.29
CA PRO A 262 -8.59 5.28 -9.53
C PRO A 262 -7.52 5.82 -10.49
N ASN A 263 -6.34 6.18 -9.97
CA ASN A 263 -5.25 6.75 -10.77
C ASN A 263 -4.10 5.76 -11.07
N LEU A 264 -4.12 4.55 -10.50
CA LEU A 264 -3.11 3.51 -10.80
C LEU A 264 -3.74 2.43 -11.68
N LYS A 265 -4.05 2.79 -12.94
CA LYS A 265 -4.90 1.99 -13.85
C LYS A 265 -4.16 0.87 -14.57
N SER A 266 -2.84 0.79 -14.45
CA SER A 266 -2.01 -0.20 -15.18
C SER A 266 -0.76 -0.58 -14.37
N ASP A 267 -0.17 -1.72 -14.71
CA ASP A 267 1.11 -2.15 -14.13
C ASP A 267 2.22 -1.10 -14.35
N LYS A 268 2.20 -0.42 -15.51
CA LYS A 268 3.11 0.70 -15.80
C LYS A 268 2.93 1.84 -14.82
N ALA A 269 1.68 2.23 -14.54
CA ALA A 269 1.39 3.29 -13.56
C ALA A 269 1.83 2.89 -12.15
N VAL A 270 1.59 1.64 -11.74
CA VAL A 270 2.04 1.09 -10.45
C VAL A 270 3.56 1.10 -10.35
N ALA A 271 4.27 0.65 -11.39
CA ALA A 271 5.73 0.64 -11.41
C ALA A 271 6.38 2.02 -11.40
N LEU A 272 5.74 3.03 -12.02
CA LEU A 272 6.24 4.41 -12.07
C LEU A 272 5.79 5.26 -10.87
N TYR A 273 4.73 4.86 -10.18
CA TYR A 273 4.15 5.57 -9.05
C TYR A 273 5.17 5.97 -7.96
N PRO A 274 6.09 5.10 -7.53
CA PRO A 274 7.08 5.46 -6.52
C PRO A 274 7.96 6.65 -6.88
N SER A 275 8.22 6.85 -8.15
CA SER A 275 9.01 7.98 -8.66
C SER A 275 8.13 9.20 -8.98
N LEU A 276 6.99 9.00 -9.63
CA LEU A 276 6.16 10.10 -10.12
C LEU A 276 5.32 10.74 -9.02
N CYS A 277 4.92 10.01 -7.99
CA CYS A 277 4.16 10.55 -6.85
C CYS A 277 4.90 11.69 -6.13
N LEU A 278 6.22 11.69 -6.14
CA LEU A 278 7.03 12.76 -5.53
C LEU A 278 6.79 14.13 -6.20
N PHE A 279 6.39 14.14 -7.46
CA PHE A 279 6.08 15.38 -8.19
C PHE A 279 4.71 15.96 -7.84
N GLU A 280 3.83 15.22 -7.14
CA GLU A 280 2.54 15.76 -6.70
C GLU A 280 2.66 16.91 -5.71
N ALA A 281 3.79 17.02 -5.03
CA ALA A 281 4.13 18.15 -4.15
C ALA A 281 4.72 19.34 -4.91
N THR A 282 4.75 19.32 -6.24
CA THR A 282 5.34 20.34 -7.11
C THR A 282 4.30 20.92 -8.07
N ILE A 283 4.73 21.85 -8.94
CA ILE A 283 3.90 22.39 -10.02
C ILE A 283 3.76 21.46 -11.23
N MET A 284 4.41 20.29 -11.19
CA MET A 284 4.39 19.33 -12.28
C MET A 284 3.09 18.52 -12.28
N SER A 285 2.54 18.29 -13.46
CA SER A 285 1.44 17.35 -13.63
C SER A 285 1.98 15.92 -13.75
N VAL A 286 1.37 15.00 -13.02
CA VAL A 286 1.60 13.55 -13.15
C VAL A 286 0.48 12.86 -13.93
N GLY A 287 -0.25 13.62 -14.74
CA GLY A 287 -1.30 13.11 -15.61
C GLY A 287 -2.64 12.82 -14.93
N ARG A 288 -2.87 13.24 -13.68
CA ARG A 288 -4.20 13.10 -13.03
C ARG A 288 -5.26 13.84 -13.85
N GLY A 289 -6.44 13.24 -13.97
CA GLY A 289 -7.53 13.76 -14.80
C GLY A 289 -7.40 13.45 -16.29
N THR A 290 -6.35 12.75 -16.72
CA THR A 290 -6.15 12.28 -18.09
C THR A 290 -6.34 10.77 -18.24
N SER A 291 -6.16 10.24 -19.46
CA SER A 291 -6.11 8.78 -19.71
C SER A 291 -4.87 8.11 -19.09
N ASP A 292 -3.80 8.89 -18.81
CA ASP A 292 -2.46 8.39 -18.51
C ASP A 292 -1.90 8.82 -17.14
N PRO A 293 -2.68 8.72 -16.05
CA PRO A 293 -2.21 9.11 -14.73
C PRO A 293 -1.02 8.25 -14.30
N PHE A 294 0.00 8.87 -13.70
CA PHE A 294 1.26 8.25 -13.27
C PHE A 294 2.04 7.49 -14.35
N THR A 295 1.76 7.77 -15.65
CA THR A 295 2.55 7.23 -16.75
C THR A 295 3.18 8.33 -17.61
N ALA A 296 2.82 9.57 -17.32
CA ALA A 296 3.36 10.77 -17.94
C ALA A 296 3.62 11.85 -16.87
N ILE A 297 4.56 12.73 -17.16
CA ILE A 297 4.85 13.93 -16.38
C ILE A 297 4.89 15.12 -17.34
N GLY A 298 4.38 16.25 -16.93
CA GLY A 298 4.35 17.45 -17.77
C GLY A 298 4.24 18.74 -16.99
N TYR A 299 4.58 19.83 -17.69
CA TYR A 299 4.35 21.18 -17.23
C TYR A 299 4.01 22.05 -18.45
N PRO A 300 3.08 23.02 -18.35
CA PRO A 300 2.65 23.84 -19.50
C PRO A 300 3.67 24.93 -19.86
N ASP A 301 4.91 24.56 -20.11
CA ASP A 301 5.99 25.43 -20.57
C ASP A 301 6.75 24.73 -21.70
N LYS A 302 6.91 25.44 -22.81
CA LYS A 302 7.57 24.92 -24.03
C LYS A 302 9.04 24.52 -23.83
N ARG A 303 9.66 24.93 -22.73
CA ARG A 303 11.04 24.57 -22.36
C ARG A 303 11.11 23.20 -21.64
N PHE A 304 9.96 22.65 -21.30
CA PHE A 304 9.87 21.34 -20.67
C PHE A 304 9.49 20.29 -21.73
N GLY A 305 10.39 19.37 -22.03
CA GLY A 305 10.18 18.27 -22.98
C GLY A 305 11.29 18.14 -23.98
#